data_22454952743320f9e5184c9dadff6fd4
#
_entry.id   22454952743320f9e5184c9dadff6fd4
#
_cell.length_a   1.000
_cell.length_b   1.000
_cell.length_c   1.000
_cell.angle_alpha   90.00
_cell.angle_beta   90.00
_cell.angle_gamma   90.00
#
_symmetry.space_group_name_H-M   'P 1'
#
loop_
_entity.id
_entity.type
_entity.pdbx_description
1 polymer ?
#
loop_
_entity_poly.entity_id
_entity_poly.type
_entity_poly.pdbx_seq_one_letter_code
_entity_poly.pdbx_strand_id
1 'polypeptide(L)'
;MRNATKRSQLYENISPVTKARHVGIEIEFFCNLNERQIADKLLESPIKDYVTIKDDGSIEPDGYCEYDDEGEGPQGYELCVLVTEKEIPTIVPQVSKFLRSIRAKVNDTCGLHVHLDMRNRNPSTAFKN
;
A
#
# COMPACT_ATOMS: atom_id res chain seq x y z
N MET A 1 5.95 -12.63 -1.76
CA MET A 1 5.52 -11.21 -1.68
C MET A 1 6.35 -10.35 -2.62
N ARG A 2 5.71 -9.40 -3.24
CA ARG A 2 6.40 -8.45 -4.13
C ARG A 2 7.20 -7.46 -3.31
N ASN A 3 8.31 -7.00 -3.84
CA ASN A 3 9.15 -6.01 -3.20
C ASN A 3 9.16 -4.70 -4.01
N ALA A 4 9.81 -3.67 -3.48
CA ALA A 4 9.87 -2.36 -4.12
C ALA A 4 10.55 -2.41 -5.50
N THR A 5 11.50 -3.32 -5.71
CA THR A 5 12.19 -3.49 -6.99
C THR A 5 11.21 -3.93 -8.07
N LYS A 6 10.32 -4.89 -7.76
CA LYS A 6 9.31 -5.33 -8.73
C LYS A 6 8.34 -4.19 -9.08
N ARG A 7 7.98 -3.37 -8.11
CA ARG A 7 7.11 -2.22 -8.36
C ARG A 7 7.80 -1.23 -9.32
N SER A 8 9.06 -0.94 -9.09
CA SER A 8 9.83 -0.06 -9.97
C SER A 8 9.91 -0.60 -11.39
N GLN A 9 10.13 -1.92 -11.53
CA GLN A 9 10.16 -2.56 -12.85
C GLN A 9 8.83 -2.44 -13.58
N LEU A 10 7.71 -2.52 -12.87
CA LEU A 10 6.40 -2.33 -13.49
C LEU A 10 6.27 -0.93 -14.08
N TYR A 11 6.72 0.11 -13.38
CA TYR A 11 6.70 1.47 -13.91
C TYR A 11 7.58 1.61 -15.15
N GLU A 12 8.77 1.02 -15.14
CA GLU A 12 9.69 1.10 -16.27
C GLU A 12 9.16 0.40 -17.52
N ASN A 13 8.40 -0.67 -17.33
CA ASN A 13 7.89 -1.47 -18.44
C ASN A 13 6.57 -0.96 -19.02
N ILE A 14 5.97 0.06 -18.42
CA ILE A 14 4.72 0.63 -18.94
C ILE A 14 5.02 1.46 -20.20
N SER A 15 4.35 1.09 -21.28
CA SER A 15 4.48 1.81 -22.54
C SER A 15 3.89 3.21 -22.43
N PRO A 16 4.57 4.25 -22.94
CA PRO A 16 4.00 5.61 -22.99
C PRO A 16 2.69 5.72 -23.77
N VAL A 17 2.42 4.78 -24.68
CA VAL A 17 1.18 4.78 -25.45
C VAL A 17 0.04 4.05 -24.77
N THR A 18 0.31 3.43 -23.62
CA THR A 18 -0.72 2.78 -22.82
C THR A 18 -1.72 3.82 -22.33
N LYS A 19 -3.00 3.54 -22.54
CA LYS A 19 -4.06 4.50 -22.19
C LYS A 19 -4.32 4.60 -20.71
N ALA A 20 -4.16 3.50 -19.97
CA ALA A 20 -4.44 3.48 -18.54
C ALA A 20 -3.26 4.05 -17.76
N ARG A 21 -3.55 5.05 -16.92
CA ARG A 21 -2.56 5.62 -16.02
C ARG A 21 -2.36 4.68 -14.85
N HIS A 22 -1.12 4.51 -14.42
CA HIS A 22 -0.80 3.77 -13.21
C HIS A 22 -0.79 4.71 -12.00
N VAL A 23 -1.26 4.18 -10.90
CA VAL A 23 -1.39 4.90 -9.63
C VAL A 23 -0.74 4.05 -8.55
N GLY A 24 0.17 4.66 -7.80
CA GLY A 24 0.76 4.06 -6.61
C GLY A 24 0.12 4.67 -5.38
N ILE A 25 -0.29 3.85 -4.43
CA ILE A 25 -0.89 4.31 -3.18
C ILE A 25 -0.08 3.73 -2.04
N GLU A 26 0.39 4.59 -1.14
CA GLU A 26 1.13 4.18 0.05
C GLU A 26 0.25 4.46 1.25
N ILE A 27 -0.07 3.42 2.01
CA ILE A 27 -0.95 3.51 3.17
C ILE A 27 -0.14 3.13 4.41
N GLU A 28 0.06 4.07 5.31
CA GLU A 28 0.74 3.83 6.57
C GLU A 28 -0.27 3.45 7.65
N PHE A 29 0.05 2.43 8.41
CA PHE A 29 -0.84 1.91 9.44
C PHE A 29 -0.03 1.15 10.49
N PHE A 30 -0.68 0.76 11.56
CA PHE A 30 -0.08 -0.14 12.55
C PHE A 30 -1.06 -1.25 12.92
N CYS A 31 -0.53 -2.39 13.31
CA CYS A 31 -1.32 -3.52 13.78
C CYS A 31 -0.45 -4.46 14.63
N ASN A 32 -1.08 -5.46 15.22
CA ASN A 32 -0.38 -6.40 16.09
C ASN A 32 0.31 -7.54 15.35
N LEU A 33 0.00 -7.74 14.07
CA LEU A 33 0.65 -8.79 13.29
C LEU A 33 2.07 -8.39 12.93
N ASN A 34 2.98 -9.36 12.82
CA ASN A 34 4.30 -9.11 12.27
C ASN A 34 4.26 -9.11 10.75
N GLU A 35 5.36 -8.67 10.12
CA GLU A 35 5.42 -8.56 8.67
C GLU A 35 5.14 -9.89 7.96
N ARG A 36 5.69 -10.97 8.49
CA ARG A 36 5.50 -12.30 7.90
C ARG A 36 4.03 -12.73 7.93
N GLN A 37 3.35 -12.48 9.05
CA GLN A 37 1.93 -12.80 9.17
C GLN A 37 1.09 -12.02 8.18
N ILE A 38 1.41 -10.73 7.99
CA ILE A 38 0.72 -9.90 7.01
C ILE A 38 0.99 -10.41 5.59
N ALA A 39 2.25 -10.72 5.29
CA ALA A 39 2.64 -11.24 3.99
C ALA A 39 1.93 -12.56 3.66
N ASP A 40 1.83 -13.46 4.64
CA ASP A 40 1.14 -14.73 4.44
C ASP A 40 -0.34 -14.51 4.12
N LYS A 41 -0.98 -13.58 4.81
CA LYS A 41 -2.38 -13.23 4.54
C LYS A 41 -2.55 -12.58 3.18
N LEU A 42 -1.59 -11.76 2.74
CA LEU A 42 -1.61 -11.14 1.42
C LEU A 42 -1.54 -12.20 0.31
N LEU A 43 -0.73 -13.24 0.49
CA LEU A 43 -0.61 -14.31 -0.50
C LEU A 43 -1.93 -15.04 -0.73
N GLU A 44 -2.81 -15.09 0.27
CA GLU A 44 -4.12 -15.70 0.17
C GLU A 44 -5.20 -14.71 -0.31
N SER A 45 -4.84 -13.46 -0.48
CA SER A 45 -5.77 -12.38 -0.80
C SER A 45 -5.88 -12.18 -2.32
N PRO A 46 -7.06 -11.75 -2.83
CA PRO A 46 -7.18 -11.41 -4.24
C PRO A 46 -6.36 -10.20 -4.68
N ILE A 47 -5.82 -9.42 -3.75
CA ILE A 47 -4.99 -8.25 -4.07
C ILE A 47 -3.50 -8.54 -4.09
N LYS A 48 -3.09 -9.80 -3.95
CA LYS A 48 -1.68 -10.19 -3.80
C LYS A 48 -0.76 -9.67 -4.91
N ASP A 49 -1.26 -9.55 -6.13
CA ASP A 49 -0.45 -9.11 -7.27
C ASP A 49 -0.34 -7.59 -7.38
N TYR A 50 -1.06 -6.86 -6.54
CA TYR A 50 -1.14 -5.40 -6.60
C TYR A 50 -0.44 -4.72 -5.42
N VAL A 51 -0.03 -5.47 -4.40
CA VAL A 51 0.44 -4.88 -3.15
C VAL A 51 1.76 -5.44 -2.69
N THR A 52 2.51 -4.59 -1.98
CA THR A 52 3.68 -4.99 -1.20
C THR A 52 3.54 -4.41 0.20
N ILE A 53 4.17 -5.05 1.17
CA ILE A 53 4.19 -4.60 2.56
C ILE A 53 5.64 -4.39 2.99
N LYS A 54 5.89 -3.37 3.81
CA LYS A 54 7.20 -3.16 4.43
C LYS A 54 7.03 -2.53 5.80
N ASP A 55 8.06 -2.67 6.64
CA ASP A 55 8.10 -2.02 7.95
C ASP A 55 8.20 -0.51 7.79
N ASP A 56 7.61 0.23 8.72
CA ASP A 56 7.78 1.67 8.79
C ASP A 56 7.99 2.08 10.25
N GLY A 57 9.25 2.27 10.61
CA GLY A 57 9.64 2.65 11.97
C GLY A 57 9.31 4.09 12.34
N SER A 58 8.88 4.92 11.37
CA SER A 58 8.46 6.29 11.65
C SER A 58 7.06 6.36 12.27
N ILE A 59 6.31 5.27 12.19
CA ILE A 59 4.96 5.18 12.75
C ILE A 59 5.07 4.87 14.23
N GLU A 60 4.36 5.63 15.04
CA GLU A 60 4.33 5.45 16.50
C GLU A 60 2.96 4.94 16.90
N PRO A 61 2.79 3.60 17.08
CA PRO A 61 1.52 3.05 17.51
C PRO A 61 1.15 3.61 18.89
N ASP A 62 -0.13 3.91 19.08
CA ASP A 62 -0.59 4.41 20.36
C ASP A 62 -1.04 3.27 21.28
N GLY A 63 -1.40 3.62 22.52
CA GLY A 63 -1.73 2.65 23.54
C GLY A 63 -3.09 1.95 23.37
N TYR A 64 -3.80 2.23 22.29
CA TYR A 64 -5.08 1.56 22.03
C TYR A 64 -4.90 0.19 21.39
N CYS A 65 -3.69 -0.13 20.90
CA CYS A 65 -3.41 -1.45 20.36
C CYS A 65 -3.04 -2.39 21.51
N GLU A 66 -3.71 -3.53 21.54
CA GLU A 66 -3.42 -4.53 22.54
C GLU A 66 -2.14 -5.29 22.16
N TYR A 67 -1.36 -5.66 23.15
CA TYR A 67 -0.24 -6.57 22.95
C TYR A 67 -0.80 -7.98 22.76
N ASP A 68 -0.12 -8.76 21.94
CA ASP A 68 -0.50 -10.17 21.77
C ASP A 68 -0.11 -11.00 23.00
N ASP A 69 -0.47 -12.28 22.99
CA ASP A 69 -0.20 -13.17 24.10
C ASP A 69 1.30 -13.40 24.34
N GLU A 70 2.13 -13.09 23.39
CA GLU A 70 3.58 -13.20 23.47
C GLU A 70 4.24 -11.90 23.93
N GLY A 71 3.45 -10.86 24.16
CA GLY A 71 3.95 -9.57 24.60
C GLY A 71 4.48 -8.69 23.51
N GLU A 72 4.29 -9.06 22.24
CA GLU A 72 4.65 -8.24 21.12
C GLU A 72 3.59 -7.13 20.93
N GLY A 73 4.04 -5.91 20.89
CA GLY A 73 3.16 -4.77 20.69
C GLY A 73 2.89 -4.50 19.21
N PRO A 74 2.07 -3.50 18.94
CA PRO A 74 1.77 -3.09 17.58
C PRO A 74 3.01 -2.55 16.89
N GLN A 75 3.09 -2.78 15.57
CA GLN A 75 4.19 -2.33 14.73
C GLN A 75 3.64 -1.54 13.55
N GLY A 76 4.42 -0.56 13.09
CA GLY A 76 4.08 0.27 11.94
C GLY A 76 4.50 -0.36 10.64
N TYR A 77 3.65 -0.18 9.62
CA TYR A 77 3.84 -0.73 8.29
C TYR A 77 3.40 0.26 7.23
N GLU A 78 3.89 0.03 6.03
CA GLU A 78 3.42 0.71 4.84
C GLU A 78 2.97 -0.33 3.83
N LEU A 79 1.71 -0.22 3.41
CA LEU A 79 1.17 -1.04 2.32
C LEU A 79 1.25 -0.21 1.04
N CYS A 80 1.95 -0.75 0.04
CA CYS A 80 2.10 -0.10 -1.25
C CYS A 80 1.21 -0.80 -2.27
N VAL A 81 0.33 -0.05 -2.92
CA VAL A 81 -0.61 -0.56 -3.92
C VAL A 81 -0.23 0.03 -5.27
N LEU A 82 -0.11 -0.82 -6.29
CA LEU A 82 0.12 -0.37 -7.67
C LEU A 82 -1.00 -0.90 -8.54
N VAL A 83 -1.79 0.02 -9.08
CA VAL A 83 -2.96 -0.28 -9.91
C VAL A 83 -3.04 0.69 -11.07
N THR A 84 -3.85 0.36 -12.07
CA THR A 84 -4.27 1.34 -13.08
C THR A 84 -5.50 2.10 -12.58
N GLU A 85 -5.77 3.26 -13.17
CA GLU A 85 -6.97 4.03 -12.84
C GLU A 85 -8.23 3.19 -12.98
N LYS A 86 -8.27 2.29 -13.97
CA LYS A 86 -9.42 1.44 -14.22
C LYS A 86 -9.64 0.40 -13.13
N GLU A 87 -8.56 0.01 -12.45
CA GLU A 87 -8.61 -1.01 -11.40
C GLU A 87 -8.99 -0.45 -10.04
N ILE A 88 -8.89 0.87 -9.85
CA ILE A 88 -9.16 1.50 -8.56
C ILE A 88 -10.52 1.10 -7.97
N PRO A 89 -11.63 1.18 -8.73
CA PRO A 89 -12.94 0.82 -8.15
C PRO A 89 -13.05 -0.63 -7.71
N THR A 90 -12.23 -1.51 -8.26
CA THR A 90 -12.24 -2.94 -7.91
C THR A 90 -11.25 -3.25 -6.80
N ILE A 91 -10.04 -2.71 -6.87
CA ILE A 91 -8.95 -3.10 -5.98
C ILE A 91 -8.97 -2.33 -4.66
N VAL A 92 -9.25 -1.03 -4.68
CA VAL A 92 -9.22 -0.22 -3.45
C VAL A 92 -10.20 -0.71 -2.38
N PRO A 93 -11.47 -1.07 -2.71
CA PRO A 93 -12.35 -1.64 -1.70
C PRO A 93 -11.81 -2.95 -1.11
N GLN A 94 -11.11 -3.76 -1.90
CA GLN A 94 -10.52 -5.00 -1.41
C GLN A 94 -9.30 -4.74 -0.52
N VAL A 95 -8.52 -3.68 -0.81
CA VAL A 95 -7.44 -3.24 0.08
C VAL A 95 -8.02 -2.82 1.42
N SER A 96 -9.08 -2.04 1.43
CA SER A 96 -9.75 -1.62 2.64
C SER A 96 -10.27 -2.82 3.45
N LYS A 97 -10.85 -3.80 2.77
CA LYS A 97 -11.32 -5.04 3.41
C LYS A 97 -10.16 -5.81 4.01
N PHE A 98 -9.03 -5.90 3.31
CA PHE A 98 -7.83 -6.56 3.81
C PHE A 98 -7.32 -5.88 5.08
N LEU A 99 -7.19 -4.55 5.06
CA LEU A 99 -6.72 -3.80 6.21
C LEU A 99 -7.63 -4.00 7.43
N ARG A 100 -8.94 -4.04 7.23
CA ARG A 100 -9.87 -4.34 8.31
C ARG A 100 -9.69 -5.76 8.83
N SER A 101 -9.38 -6.72 7.97
CA SER A 101 -9.20 -8.11 8.37
C SER A 101 -8.00 -8.32 9.29
N ILE A 102 -6.97 -7.49 9.17
CA ILE A 102 -5.78 -7.54 10.03
C ILE A 102 -5.87 -6.53 11.18
N ARG A 103 -7.03 -5.88 11.35
CA ARG A 103 -7.28 -4.88 12.37
C ARG A 103 -6.29 -3.72 12.33
N ALA A 104 -5.98 -3.26 11.12
CA ALA A 104 -5.12 -2.12 10.92
C ALA A 104 -5.72 -0.86 11.53
N LYS A 105 -4.88 -0.04 12.15
CA LYS A 105 -5.26 1.22 12.77
C LYS A 105 -4.34 2.33 12.28
N VAL A 106 -4.81 3.55 12.36
CA VAL A 106 -4.04 4.74 11.97
C VAL A 106 -4.13 5.78 13.08
N ASN A 107 -3.12 6.64 13.13
CA ASN A 107 -3.11 7.82 14.01
C ASN A 107 -2.36 8.95 13.30
N ASP A 108 -2.03 10.01 14.04
CA ASP A 108 -1.40 11.20 13.47
C ASP A 108 0.00 10.95 12.90
N THR A 109 0.64 9.83 13.24
CA THR A 109 1.94 9.46 12.66
C THR A 109 1.82 8.71 11.34
N CYS A 110 0.60 8.38 10.92
CA CYS A 110 0.33 7.66 9.69
C CYS A 110 -0.07 8.61 8.57
N GLY A 111 0.37 8.33 7.36
CA GLY A 111 0.03 9.11 6.18
C GLY A 111 -0.55 8.25 5.07
N LEU A 112 -1.10 8.93 4.08
CA LEU A 112 -1.57 8.35 2.84
C LEU A 112 -0.95 9.14 1.70
N HIS A 113 -0.22 8.46 0.81
CA HIS A 113 0.41 9.10 -0.34
C HIS A 113 -0.09 8.47 -1.63
N VAL A 114 -0.39 9.32 -2.61
CA VAL A 114 -0.83 8.88 -3.92
C VAL A 114 0.17 9.39 -4.97
N HIS A 115 0.70 8.46 -5.75
CA HIS A 115 1.65 8.77 -6.82
C HIS A 115 1.01 8.48 -8.16
N LEU A 116 1.05 9.45 -9.07
CA LEU A 116 0.51 9.30 -10.42
C LEU A 116 1.67 9.12 -11.40
N ASP A 117 1.50 8.19 -12.33
CA ASP A 117 2.45 8.02 -13.42
C ASP A 117 2.25 9.13 -14.43
N MET A 118 3.25 10.02 -14.53
CA MET A 118 3.19 11.20 -15.37
C MET A 118 3.99 11.06 -16.68
N ARG A 119 4.47 9.86 -17.02
CA ARG A 119 5.34 9.66 -18.17
C ARG A 119 4.68 10.06 -19.51
N ASN A 120 3.36 10.00 -19.57
CA ASN A 120 2.61 10.35 -20.79
C ASN A 120 2.12 11.80 -20.78
N ARG A 121 2.59 12.63 -19.86
CA ARG A 121 2.05 13.96 -19.67
C ARG A 121 3.15 15.02 -19.68
N ASN A 122 2.85 16.13 -20.30
CA ASN A 122 3.66 17.34 -20.18
C ASN A 122 3.50 17.87 -18.74
N PRO A 123 4.60 18.15 -18.02
CA PRO A 123 4.50 18.65 -16.65
C PRO A 123 3.65 19.89 -16.50
N SER A 124 3.71 20.84 -17.43
CA SER A 124 2.89 22.06 -17.35
C SER A 124 1.40 21.75 -17.50
N THR A 125 1.04 20.74 -18.30
CA THR A 125 -0.35 20.31 -18.44
C THR A 125 -0.81 19.61 -17.16
N ALA A 126 0.07 18.81 -16.55
CA ALA A 126 -0.25 18.10 -15.32
C ALA A 126 -0.60 19.04 -14.17
N PHE A 127 0.10 20.17 -14.08
CA PHE A 127 -0.11 21.13 -13.00
C PHE A 127 -1.27 22.09 -13.24
N LYS A 128 -1.83 22.14 -14.44
CA LYS A 128 -2.98 22.98 -14.75
C LYS A 128 -4.31 22.38 -14.31
N ASN A 129 -4.30 21.11 -14.03
CA ASN A 129 -5.47 20.40 -13.59
C ASN A 129 -5.46 20.23 -12.08
#